data_3920c3bbdecd938b64637a4835c8035f
#
_entry.id   3920c3bbdecd938b64637a4835c8035f
#
_cell.length_a   1.000
_cell.length_b   1.000
_cell.length_c   1.000
_cell.angle_alpha   90.00
_cell.angle_beta   90.00
_cell.angle_gamma   90.00
#
_symmetry.space_group_name_H-M   'P 1'
#
loop_
_entity.id
_entity.type
_entity.pdbx_description
1 polymer ?
#
loop_
_entity_poly.entity_id
_entity_poly.type
_entity_poly.pdbx_seq_one_letter_code
_entity_poly.pdbx_strand_id
1 'polypeptide(L)'
;MKKLIIIIIALSISTVANADVKGKALNELSEKISSTIGSLVPGEGLTELDIKLSDKDNNDPQFDFLILRDINKKETSNFFTQFSLHTQDVGVPNHRYIGNLGLGYRMLTEDKNYMLGANMFYDRDLQKSHSRASIGLEAKGGIIDFHFNKYFSTSLQEVGDERKEQSLGGMDYTFASQAPYMPWMKFSFTGYIHEADIATNDTKGRKYESEMNLNPSLVLSAEYDKSGNNADDVSSVTIKFVYPPRNSNPTLLDGFTSTELFYVKDMTSTLSEKVKRNNDIAIETQGAVVITVQ
;
A
#
# COMPACT_ATOMS: atom_id res chain seq x y z
N MET A 1 -20.44 3.34 16.88
CA MET A 1 -19.05 2.89 17.02
C MET A 1 -18.13 3.47 15.92
N LYS A 2 -18.56 3.57 14.66
CA LYS A 2 -17.74 4.11 13.52
C LYS A 2 -17.16 5.53 13.79
N LYS A 3 -17.95 6.43 14.37
CA LYS A 3 -17.47 7.78 14.78
C LYS A 3 -16.47 7.76 15.94
N LEU A 4 -16.46 6.70 16.74
CA LEU A 4 -15.61 6.59 17.93
C LEU A 4 -14.16 6.23 17.57
N ILE A 5 -13.96 5.39 16.56
CA ILE A 5 -12.61 4.99 16.09
C ILE A 5 -11.89 6.17 15.46
N ILE A 6 -12.56 6.97 14.61
CA ILE A 6 -12.00 8.19 14.02
C ILE A 6 -11.68 9.23 15.11
N ILE A 7 -12.53 9.35 16.12
CA ILE A 7 -12.33 10.26 17.27
C ILE A 7 -11.16 9.77 18.15
N ILE A 8 -11.00 8.48 18.38
CA ILE A 8 -9.88 7.94 19.17
C ILE A 8 -8.55 8.16 18.44
N ILE A 9 -8.50 8.02 17.12
CA ILE A 9 -7.30 8.31 16.32
C ILE A 9 -7.02 9.82 16.30
N ALA A 10 -8.03 10.67 16.13
CA ALA A 10 -7.88 12.12 16.19
C ALA A 10 -7.49 12.61 17.59
N LEU A 11 -8.01 11.99 18.66
CA LEU A 11 -7.63 12.30 20.05
C LEU A 11 -6.22 11.78 20.38
N SER A 12 -5.78 10.66 19.83
CA SER A 12 -4.39 10.19 20.01
C SER A 12 -3.39 11.11 19.31
N ILE A 13 -3.73 11.69 18.16
CA ILE A 13 -2.89 12.67 17.47
C ILE A 13 -2.83 14.00 18.25
N SER A 14 -3.95 14.47 18.81
CA SER A 14 -3.98 15.70 19.60
C SER A 14 -3.26 15.59 20.96
N THR A 15 -3.10 14.38 21.49
CA THR A 15 -2.36 14.14 22.75
C THR A 15 -0.86 13.92 22.53
N VAL A 16 -0.40 13.63 21.30
CA VAL A 16 1.03 13.52 20.95
C VAL A 16 1.71 14.91 20.98
N ALA A 17 0.99 15.99 20.71
CA ALA A 17 1.54 17.34 20.73
C ALA A 17 1.99 17.82 22.13
N ASN A 18 1.76 17.05 23.22
CA ASN A 18 2.08 17.47 24.59
C ASN A 18 2.94 16.46 25.39
N ALA A 19 3.74 15.58 24.73
CA ALA A 19 4.38 14.55 25.54
C ALA A 19 5.69 14.00 24.97
N ASP A 20 6.77 14.61 25.39
CA ASP A 20 8.14 14.09 25.26
C ASP A 20 8.26 12.61 25.73
N VAL A 21 7.53 12.24 26.80
CA VAL A 21 7.52 10.87 27.34
C VAL A 21 6.68 9.91 26.49
N LYS A 22 5.52 10.35 25.98
CA LYS A 22 4.66 9.50 25.13
C LYS A 22 5.27 9.30 23.75
N GLY A 23 5.91 10.33 23.19
CA GLY A 23 6.65 10.24 21.94
C GLY A 23 7.80 9.25 22.01
N LYS A 24 8.59 9.27 23.10
CA LYS A 24 9.67 8.30 23.34
C LYS A 24 9.14 6.86 23.46
N ALA A 25 8.08 6.64 24.23
CA ALA A 25 7.49 5.32 24.38
C ALA A 25 6.92 4.78 23.06
N LEU A 26 6.29 5.63 22.23
CA LEU A 26 5.81 5.26 20.90
C LEU A 26 6.98 4.89 19.98
N ASN A 27 8.07 5.66 19.99
CA ASN A 27 9.27 5.36 19.23
C ASN A 27 9.88 4.01 19.63
N GLU A 28 10.13 3.80 20.91
CA GLU A 28 10.71 2.56 21.42
C GLU A 28 9.87 1.34 21.06
N LEU A 29 8.54 1.44 21.18
CA LEU A 29 7.63 0.36 20.84
C LEU A 29 7.64 0.08 19.33
N SER A 30 7.52 1.12 18.48
CA SER A 30 7.50 0.96 17.03
C SER A 30 8.85 0.43 16.50
N GLU A 31 9.97 0.91 17.02
CA GLU A 31 11.30 0.40 16.66
C GLU A 31 11.47 -1.07 17.07
N LYS A 32 10.99 -1.47 18.25
CA LYS A 32 11.05 -2.85 18.72
C LYS A 32 10.21 -3.78 17.82
N ILE A 33 8.99 -3.39 17.47
CA ILE A 33 8.15 -4.16 16.54
C ILE A 33 8.84 -4.24 15.18
N SER A 34 9.26 -3.10 14.62
CA SER A 34 9.90 -3.02 13.31
C SER A 34 11.19 -3.84 13.24
N SER A 35 12.06 -3.77 14.25
CA SER A 35 13.28 -4.58 14.31
C SER A 35 12.98 -6.08 14.43
N THR A 36 11.91 -6.44 15.14
CA THR A 36 11.48 -7.83 15.27
C THR A 36 11.04 -8.37 13.90
N ILE A 37 10.16 -7.66 13.18
CA ILE A 37 9.73 -8.08 11.83
C ILE A 37 10.90 -8.08 10.83
N GLY A 38 11.81 -7.09 10.92
CA GLY A 38 13.01 -7.02 10.09
C GLY A 38 13.96 -8.19 10.26
N SER A 39 14.02 -8.75 11.48
CA SER A 39 14.85 -9.92 11.77
C SER A 39 14.33 -11.24 11.20
N LEU A 40 13.05 -11.30 10.81
CA LEU A 40 12.43 -12.52 10.25
C LEU A 40 13.01 -12.88 8.90
N VAL A 41 13.41 -11.89 8.09
CA VAL A 41 13.97 -12.13 6.77
C VAL A 41 15.21 -11.28 6.58
N PRO A 42 16.42 -11.87 6.58
CA PRO A 42 17.67 -11.14 6.42
C PRO A 42 17.82 -10.56 5.00
N GLY A 43 18.70 -9.58 4.86
CA GLY A 43 19.06 -8.94 3.59
C GLY A 43 18.77 -7.43 3.59
N GLU A 44 19.42 -6.72 2.65
CA GLU A 44 19.19 -5.28 2.45
C GLU A 44 17.86 -5.04 1.75
N GLY A 45 17.20 -3.94 2.09
CA GLY A 45 15.91 -3.55 1.53
C GLY A 45 14.89 -3.15 2.60
N LEU A 46 13.63 -3.45 2.36
CA LEU A 46 12.49 -3.06 3.19
C LEU A 46 11.76 -4.28 3.73
N THR A 47 11.30 -4.22 4.99
CA THR A 47 10.30 -5.11 5.55
C THR A 47 9.19 -4.25 6.16
N GLU A 48 7.94 -4.56 5.87
CA GLU A 48 6.77 -3.80 6.34
C GLU A 48 5.70 -4.77 6.85
N LEU A 49 5.05 -4.41 7.95
CA LEU A 49 3.87 -5.08 8.47
C LEU A 49 2.76 -4.06 8.59
N ASP A 50 1.69 -4.27 7.84
CA ASP A 50 0.51 -3.43 7.84
C ASP A 50 -0.62 -4.12 8.61
N ILE A 51 -1.33 -3.34 9.43
CA ILE A 51 -2.56 -3.74 10.12
C ILE A 51 -3.63 -2.76 9.69
N LYS A 52 -4.61 -3.25 8.92
CA LYS A 52 -5.68 -2.45 8.35
C LYS A 52 -7.01 -2.76 9.02
N LEU A 53 -7.75 -1.72 9.31
CA LEU A 53 -9.14 -1.75 9.79
C LEU A 53 -10.02 -1.02 8.78
N SER A 54 -11.10 -1.63 8.34
CA SER A 54 -12.08 -1.04 7.43
C SER A 54 -13.47 -0.96 8.06
N ASP A 55 -14.32 -0.13 7.52
CA ASP A 55 -15.73 -0.03 7.91
C ASP A 55 -16.64 -1.02 7.16
N LYS A 56 -16.07 -1.88 6.32
CA LYS A 56 -16.74 -2.97 5.65
C LYS A 56 -17.10 -4.08 6.66
N ASP A 57 -18.00 -4.96 6.26
CA ASP A 57 -18.59 -6.01 7.10
C ASP A 57 -17.57 -6.71 8.01
N ASN A 58 -17.97 -6.94 9.26
CA ASN A 58 -17.27 -7.62 10.34
C ASN A 58 -16.11 -6.86 11.04
N ASN A 59 -15.54 -5.78 10.53
CA ASN A 59 -14.41 -5.05 11.13
C ASN A 59 -13.21 -5.95 11.54
N ASP A 60 -13.00 -7.07 10.87
CA ASP A 60 -11.87 -7.95 11.15
C ASP A 60 -10.58 -7.30 10.63
N PRO A 61 -9.50 -7.25 11.44
CA PRO A 61 -8.24 -6.70 10.99
C PRO A 61 -7.67 -7.48 9.81
N GLN A 62 -7.22 -6.77 8.79
CA GLN A 62 -6.46 -7.34 7.69
C GLN A 62 -4.97 -7.12 7.94
N PHE A 63 -4.15 -8.07 7.53
CA PHE A 63 -2.71 -8.05 7.70
C PHE A 63 -2.02 -8.14 6.34
N ASP A 64 -0.99 -7.30 6.13
CA ASP A 64 -0.08 -7.41 4.98
C ASP A 64 1.36 -7.43 5.50
N PHE A 65 2.08 -8.50 5.18
CA PHE A 65 3.50 -8.65 5.43
C PHE A 65 4.25 -8.55 4.12
N LEU A 66 5.05 -7.50 3.97
CA LEU A 66 5.76 -7.19 2.74
C LEU A 66 7.27 -7.18 2.98
N ILE A 67 7.99 -7.75 2.03
CA ILE A 67 9.44 -7.79 1.99
C ILE A 67 9.89 -7.31 0.60
N LEU A 68 10.76 -6.32 0.56
CA LEU A 68 11.53 -5.97 -0.63
C LEU A 68 13.01 -6.25 -0.34
N ARG A 69 13.70 -6.92 -1.25
CA ARG A 69 15.13 -7.21 -1.12
C ARG A 69 15.89 -6.72 -2.34
N ASP A 70 16.92 -5.94 -2.06
CA ASP A 70 17.83 -5.42 -3.06
C ASP A 70 18.70 -6.58 -3.57
N ILE A 71 18.65 -6.87 -4.88
CA ILE A 71 19.44 -7.95 -5.50
C ILE A 71 20.75 -7.36 -6.05
N ASN A 72 20.66 -6.23 -6.73
CA ASN A 72 21.82 -5.53 -7.28
C ASN A 72 21.59 -4.02 -7.17
N LYS A 73 21.92 -3.49 -5.99
CA LYS A 73 21.81 -2.07 -5.69
C LYS A 73 23.12 -1.36 -5.99
N LYS A 74 23.03 -0.29 -6.76
CA LYS A 74 24.09 0.66 -7.07
C LYS A 74 23.69 2.04 -6.55
N GLU A 75 24.58 3.00 -6.65
CA GLU A 75 24.32 4.38 -6.22
C GLU A 75 23.11 5.01 -6.93
N THR A 76 22.95 4.72 -8.22
CA THR A 76 21.89 5.31 -9.07
C THR A 76 20.88 4.31 -9.61
N SER A 77 20.96 3.04 -9.23
CA SER A 77 20.00 2.03 -9.70
C SER A 77 19.87 0.88 -8.73
N ASN A 78 18.73 0.17 -8.83
CA ASN A 78 18.48 -1.02 -8.03
C ASN A 78 17.66 -2.04 -8.82
N PHE A 79 18.15 -3.28 -8.88
CA PHE A 79 17.35 -4.44 -9.26
C PHE A 79 16.93 -5.15 -7.98
N PHE A 80 15.62 -5.35 -7.78
CA PHE A 80 15.07 -5.86 -6.53
C PHE A 80 13.99 -6.91 -6.77
N THR A 81 13.70 -7.66 -5.73
CA THR A 81 12.50 -8.51 -5.63
C THR A 81 11.60 -8.00 -4.51
N GLN A 82 10.30 -8.13 -4.71
CA GLN A 82 9.31 -7.84 -3.68
C GLN A 82 8.37 -9.03 -3.53
N PHE A 83 8.14 -9.42 -2.28
CA PHE A 83 7.17 -10.43 -1.89
C PHE A 83 6.21 -9.83 -0.87
N SER A 84 4.93 -10.17 -0.97
CA SER A 84 3.98 -9.92 0.12
C SER A 84 3.02 -11.10 0.31
N LEU A 85 2.55 -11.23 1.55
CA LEU A 85 1.50 -12.15 1.94
C LEU A 85 0.47 -11.36 2.76
N HIS A 86 -0.76 -11.30 2.29
CA HIS A 86 -1.79 -10.54 2.97
C HIS A 86 -3.12 -11.28 3.03
N THR A 87 -3.98 -10.83 3.94
CA THR A 87 -5.36 -11.29 4.05
C THR A 87 -6.25 -10.40 3.19
N GLN A 88 -7.10 -11.01 2.37
CA GLN A 88 -8.10 -10.33 1.55
C GLN A 88 -9.49 -10.76 1.99
N ASP A 89 -10.39 -9.80 2.28
CA ASP A 89 -11.79 -10.06 2.56
C ASP A 89 -12.57 -10.11 1.25
N VAL A 90 -13.26 -11.20 0.98
CA VAL A 90 -14.04 -11.40 -0.25
C VAL A 90 -15.55 -11.57 0.03
N GLY A 91 -16.00 -11.11 1.20
CA GLY A 91 -17.39 -11.27 1.64
C GLY A 91 -17.67 -12.67 2.19
N VAL A 92 -18.11 -12.70 3.40
CA VAL A 92 -18.58 -13.73 4.33
C VAL A 92 -18.30 -15.21 3.98
N PRO A 93 -17.81 -16.01 4.94
CA PRO A 93 -17.15 -15.70 6.21
C PRO A 93 -15.64 -15.95 6.20
N ASN A 94 -14.97 -15.99 5.03
CA ASN A 94 -13.60 -16.47 4.90
C ASN A 94 -12.67 -15.41 4.33
N HIS A 95 -11.62 -15.07 5.09
CA HIS A 95 -10.46 -14.38 4.54
C HIS A 95 -9.75 -15.28 3.54
N ARG A 96 -9.27 -14.70 2.45
CA ARG A 96 -8.32 -15.34 1.53
C ARG A 96 -6.91 -14.86 1.83
N TYR A 97 -5.94 -15.71 1.58
CA TYR A 97 -4.54 -15.36 1.65
C TYR A 97 -4.00 -15.18 0.24
N ILE A 98 -3.52 -13.98 -0.05
CA ILE A 98 -2.94 -13.65 -1.34
C ILE A 98 -1.43 -13.52 -1.18
N GLY A 99 -0.69 -14.27 -1.99
CA GLY A 99 0.75 -14.12 -2.15
C GLY A 99 1.07 -13.33 -3.41
N ASN A 100 1.96 -12.34 -3.32
CA ASN A 100 2.45 -11.57 -4.45
C ASN A 100 3.97 -11.73 -4.54
N LEU A 101 4.49 -11.98 -5.73
CA LEU A 101 5.92 -12.04 -6.00
C LEU A 101 6.23 -11.16 -7.20
N GLY A 102 7.19 -10.25 -7.05
CA GLY A 102 7.58 -9.33 -8.10
C GLY A 102 9.07 -9.12 -8.24
N LEU A 103 9.44 -8.66 -9.40
CA LEU A 103 10.77 -8.17 -9.74
C LEU A 103 10.64 -6.74 -10.26
N GLY A 104 11.62 -5.89 -9.94
CA GLY A 104 11.63 -4.53 -10.42
C GLY A 104 13.03 -3.99 -10.63
N TYR A 105 13.10 -3.00 -11.50
CA TYR A 105 14.30 -2.24 -11.75
C TYR A 105 14.01 -0.75 -11.64
N ARG A 106 14.84 -0.03 -10.92
CA ARG A 106 14.75 1.42 -10.73
C ARG A 106 16.08 2.08 -11.08
N MET A 107 16.00 3.29 -11.62
CA MET A 107 17.15 4.13 -11.93
C MET A 107 16.87 5.59 -11.56
N LEU A 108 17.88 6.28 -11.08
CA LEU A 108 17.86 7.72 -10.87
C LEU A 108 18.38 8.44 -12.11
N THR A 109 17.91 9.66 -12.33
CA THR A 109 18.54 10.61 -13.25
C THR A 109 19.94 10.98 -12.75
N GLU A 110 20.79 11.53 -13.63
CA GLU A 110 22.17 11.91 -13.29
C GLU A 110 22.25 12.90 -12.13
N ASP A 111 21.30 13.82 -12.06
CA ASP A 111 21.15 14.81 -10.98
C ASP A 111 20.46 14.24 -9.72
N LYS A 112 20.05 12.95 -9.73
CA LYS A 112 19.32 12.25 -8.65
C LYS A 112 18.01 12.92 -8.23
N ASN A 113 17.43 13.77 -9.06
CA ASN A 113 16.18 14.47 -8.76
C ASN A 113 14.94 13.64 -9.09
N TYR A 114 15.07 12.65 -9.99
CA TYR A 114 13.98 11.80 -10.41
C TYR A 114 14.37 10.32 -10.37
N MET A 115 13.41 9.48 -10.01
CA MET A 115 13.51 8.03 -10.12
C MET A 115 12.52 7.53 -11.16
N LEU A 116 12.99 6.69 -12.06
CA LEU A 116 12.15 5.93 -12.99
C LEU A 116 12.26 4.45 -12.67
N GLY A 117 11.14 3.74 -12.73
CA GLY A 117 11.10 2.32 -12.44
C GLY A 117 10.12 1.55 -13.32
N ALA A 118 10.42 0.27 -13.47
CA ALA A 118 9.54 -0.71 -14.08
C ALA A 118 9.52 -1.98 -13.22
N ASN A 119 8.38 -2.64 -13.17
CA ASN A 119 8.21 -3.85 -12.38
C ASN A 119 7.24 -4.82 -13.04
N MET A 120 7.30 -6.08 -12.59
CA MET A 120 6.35 -7.12 -12.93
C MET A 120 6.04 -7.95 -11.70
N PHE A 121 4.79 -8.42 -11.59
CA PHE A 121 4.34 -9.24 -10.48
C PHE A 121 3.51 -10.41 -10.96
N TYR A 122 3.51 -11.45 -10.11
CA TYR A 122 2.58 -12.55 -10.15
C TYR A 122 1.89 -12.66 -8.81
N ASP A 123 0.56 -12.67 -8.83
CA ASP A 123 -0.32 -12.70 -7.67
C ASP A 123 -1.04 -14.05 -7.64
N ARG A 124 -1.16 -14.66 -6.46
CA ARG A 124 -1.80 -15.96 -6.27
C ARG A 124 -2.68 -15.98 -5.03
N ASP A 125 -3.95 -16.31 -5.22
CA ASP A 125 -4.84 -16.74 -4.14
C ASP A 125 -4.46 -18.17 -3.72
N LEU A 126 -4.04 -18.35 -2.47
CA LEU A 126 -3.53 -19.61 -1.97
C LEU A 126 -4.65 -20.61 -1.62
N GLN A 127 -5.92 -20.19 -1.61
CA GLN A 127 -7.06 -21.03 -1.25
C GLN A 127 -7.91 -21.41 -2.46
N LYS A 128 -8.15 -20.48 -3.38
CA LYS A 128 -9.02 -20.69 -4.55
C LYS A 128 -8.25 -20.78 -5.87
N SER A 129 -6.93 -20.67 -5.81
CA SER A 129 -6.04 -20.79 -6.97
C SER A 129 -6.22 -19.71 -8.05
N HIS A 130 -6.95 -18.62 -7.78
CA HIS A 130 -6.97 -17.49 -8.69
C HIS A 130 -5.59 -16.88 -8.82
N SER A 131 -5.25 -16.44 -10.00
CA SER A 131 -3.96 -15.83 -10.27
C SER A 131 -4.06 -14.69 -11.25
N ARG A 132 -3.09 -13.78 -11.14
CA ARG A 132 -3.01 -12.55 -11.93
C ARG A 132 -1.55 -12.19 -12.15
N ALA A 133 -1.19 -11.78 -13.34
CA ALA A 133 0.10 -11.15 -13.64
C ALA A 133 -0.08 -9.64 -13.78
N SER A 134 0.98 -8.86 -13.54
CA SER A 134 0.95 -7.43 -13.81
C SER A 134 2.29 -6.89 -14.26
N ILE A 135 2.25 -5.75 -14.94
CA ILE A 135 3.40 -4.90 -15.24
C ILE A 135 3.12 -3.50 -14.70
N GLY A 136 4.14 -2.83 -14.20
CA GLY A 136 4.02 -1.50 -13.63
C GLY A 136 5.14 -0.57 -14.06
N LEU A 137 4.83 0.72 -14.08
CA LEU A 137 5.75 1.82 -14.33
C LEU A 137 5.69 2.80 -13.16
N GLU A 138 6.84 3.35 -12.78
CA GLU A 138 6.98 4.31 -11.70
C GLU A 138 7.79 5.52 -12.18
N ALA A 139 7.34 6.72 -11.81
CA ALA A 139 8.11 7.95 -11.95
C ALA A 139 7.93 8.74 -10.66
N LYS A 140 9.02 9.01 -9.94
CA LYS A 140 9.00 9.75 -8.68
C LYS A 140 9.91 10.96 -8.76
N GLY A 141 9.46 12.07 -8.22
CA GLY A 141 10.25 13.27 -7.98
C GLY A 141 10.26 13.65 -6.51
N GLY A 142 10.95 14.73 -6.16
CA GLY A 142 11.03 15.16 -4.77
C GLY A 142 9.69 15.50 -4.13
N ILE A 143 8.67 15.84 -4.93
CA ILE A 143 7.36 16.32 -4.46
C ILE A 143 6.21 15.44 -4.96
N ILE A 144 6.28 14.96 -6.20
CA ILE A 144 5.19 14.27 -6.89
C ILE A 144 5.66 12.89 -7.36
N ASP A 145 4.81 11.89 -7.13
CA ASP A 145 5.01 10.53 -7.63
C ASP A 145 3.86 10.17 -8.58
N PHE A 146 4.19 9.37 -9.59
CA PHE A 146 3.26 8.75 -10.52
C PHE A 146 3.52 7.25 -10.60
N HIS A 147 2.44 6.45 -10.58
CA HIS A 147 2.48 5.00 -10.77
C HIS A 147 1.39 4.60 -11.76
N PHE A 148 1.70 3.60 -12.58
CA PHE A 148 0.75 2.97 -13.49
C PHE A 148 0.95 1.47 -13.45
N ASN A 149 -0.14 0.70 -13.33
CA ASN A 149 -0.11 -0.75 -13.33
C ASN A 149 -1.19 -1.29 -14.29
N LYS A 150 -0.82 -2.32 -15.07
CA LYS A 150 -1.74 -3.11 -15.89
C LYS A 150 -1.74 -4.54 -15.37
N TYR A 151 -2.93 -5.07 -15.17
CA TYR A 151 -3.18 -6.41 -14.63
C TYR A 151 -3.78 -7.31 -15.69
N PHE A 152 -3.35 -8.57 -15.70
CA PHE A 152 -3.79 -9.60 -16.62
C PHE A 152 -4.26 -10.81 -15.82
N SER A 153 -5.52 -11.20 -15.97
CA SER A 153 -6.00 -12.46 -15.41
C SER A 153 -5.25 -13.63 -16.04
N THR A 154 -4.77 -14.55 -15.20
CA THR A 154 -4.06 -15.76 -15.66
C THR A 154 -4.73 -17.05 -15.17
N SER A 155 -5.78 -16.95 -14.34
CA SER A 155 -6.55 -18.12 -13.91
C SER A 155 -7.71 -18.38 -14.86
N LEU A 156 -7.90 -19.67 -15.16
CA LEU A 156 -9.14 -20.14 -15.77
C LEU A 156 -10.28 -20.03 -14.75
N GLN A 157 -11.50 -19.98 -15.26
CA GLN A 157 -12.70 -19.95 -14.45
C GLN A 157 -12.78 -21.17 -13.52
N GLU A 158 -12.72 -20.97 -12.20
CA GLU A 158 -12.90 -22.04 -11.23
C GLU A 158 -14.36 -22.20 -10.84
N VAL A 159 -14.80 -23.43 -10.77
CA VAL A 159 -16.14 -23.79 -10.30
C VAL A 159 -15.99 -24.20 -8.84
N GLY A 160 -16.18 -23.26 -7.91
CA GLY A 160 -16.35 -23.59 -6.49
C GLY A 160 -17.83 -23.84 -6.21
N ASP A 161 -18.17 -24.72 -5.30
CA ASP A 161 -19.52 -25.09 -4.84
C ASP A 161 -20.69 -24.30 -5.51
N GLU A 162 -20.98 -24.59 -6.78
CA GLU A 162 -22.02 -23.97 -7.63
C GLU A 162 -21.73 -22.51 -8.11
N ARG A 163 -20.66 -21.86 -7.68
CA ARG A 163 -20.31 -20.49 -8.12
C ARG A 163 -19.12 -20.49 -9.05
N LYS A 164 -19.29 -19.86 -10.20
CA LYS A 164 -18.16 -19.56 -11.09
C LYS A 164 -17.47 -18.30 -10.61
N GLU A 165 -16.20 -18.41 -10.29
CA GLU A 165 -15.36 -17.28 -9.90
C GLU A 165 -14.20 -17.12 -10.88
N GLN A 166 -13.85 -15.90 -11.23
CA GLN A 166 -12.75 -15.58 -12.12
C GLN A 166 -11.97 -14.38 -11.61
N SER A 167 -10.64 -14.45 -11.67
CA SER A 167 -9.82 -13.27 -11.44
C SER A 167 -9.97 -12.28 -12.60
N LEU A 168 -9.95 -10.98 -12.29
CA LEU A 168 -10.10 -9.93 -13.29
C LEU A 168 -8.75 -9.28 -13.63
N GLY A 169 -8.61 -8.95 -14.90
CA GLY A 169 -7.65 -7.99 -15.38
C GLY A 169 -8.07 -6.55 -15.04
N GLY A 170 -7.29 -5.58 -15.51
CA GLY A 170 -7.61 -4.18 -15.31
C GLY A 170 -6.38 -3.29 -15.29
N MET A 171 -6.53 -2.08 -14.80
CA MET A 171 -5.44 -1.13 -14.62
C MET A 171 -5.72 -0.18 -13.47
N ASP A 172 -4.65 0.37 -12.90
CA ASP A 172 -4.71 1.52 -12.03
C ASP A 172 -3.64 2.56 -12.38
N TYR A 173 -3.89 3.79 -11.96
CA TYR A 173 -2.90 4.85 -11.97
C TYR A 173 -3.01 5.65 -10.67
N THR A 174 -1.87 5.99 -10.10
CA THR A 174 -1.78 6.74 -8.85
C THR A 174 -0.95 7.99 -9.03
N PHE A 175 -1.48 9.11 -8.57
CA PHE A 175 -0.74 10.35 -8.34
C PHE A 175 -0.61 10.56 -6.85
N ALA A 176 0.58 10.87 -6.38
CA ALA A 176 0.81 11.20 -4.98
C ALA A 176 1.64 12.47 -4.86
N SER A 177 1.37 13.27 -3.84
CA SER A 177 2.10 14.50 -3.57
C SER A 177 2.24 14.73 -2.07
N GLN A 178 3.35 15.34 -1.69
CA GLN A 178 3.56 15.83 -0.33
C GLN A 178 2.53 16.92 0.00
N ALA A 179 2.05 16.96 1.24
CA ALA A 179 1.19 18.02 1.73
C ALA A 179 1.99 19.32 1.90
N PRO A 180 1.46 20.49 1.45
CA PRO A 180 2.12 21.78 1.65
C PRO A 180 2.39 22.05 3.14
N TYR A 181 3.60 22.49 3.48
CA TYR A 181 4.06 22.78 4.85
C TYR A 181 4.04 21.60 5.83
N MET A 182 3.65 20.39 5.39
CA MET A 182 3.61 19.18 6.21
C MET A 182 4.42 18.07 5.55
N PRO A 183 5.75 18.08 5.63
CA PRO A 183 6.62 17.16 4.91
C PRO A 183 6.50 15.71 5.37
N TRP A 184 5.89 15.48 6.52
CA TRP A 184 5.58 14.15 7.07
C TRP A 184 4.28 13.54 6.51
N MET A 185 3.52 14.30 5.70
CA MET A 185 2.21 13.90 5.17
C MET A 185 2.21 13.86 3.65
N LYS A 186 1.64 12.81 3.08
CA LYS A 186 1.47 12.62 1.64
C LYS A 186 0.01 12.31 1.33
N PHE A 187 -0.52 12.93 0.28
CA PHE A 187 -1.82 12.59 -0.29
C PHE A 187 -1.64 11.80 -1.58
N SER A 188 -2.48 10.80 -1.81
CA SER A 188 -2.55 10.11 -3.08
C SER A 188 -3.98 9.97 -3.59
N PHE A 189 -4.09 9.99 -4.91
CA PHE A 189 -5.29 9.70 -5.67
C PHE A 189 -5.00 8.54 -6.61
N THR A 190 -5.83 7.50 -6.54
CA THR A 190 -5.76 6.35 -7.45
C THR A 190 -7.06 6.20 -8.20
N GLY A 191 -7.00 6.18 -9.53
CA GLY A 191 -8.11 5.72 -10.37
C GLY A 191 -7.86 4.29 -10.81
N TYR A 192 -8.90 3.44 -10.81
CA TYR A 192 -8.77 2.05 -11.23
C TYR A 192 -9.94 1.57 -12.08
N ILE A 193 -9.68 0.54 -12.89
CA ILE A 193 -10.66 -0.18 -13.71
C ILE A 193 -10.37 -1.67 -13.55
N HIS A 194 -11.41 -2.45 -13.20
CA HIS A 194 -11.41 -3.91 -13.30
C HIS A 194 -12.25 -4.29 -14.52
N GLU A 195 -11.62 -4.99 -15.45
CA GLU A 195 -12.23 -5.41 -16.72
C GLU A 195 -13.14 -6.61 -16.44
N ALA A 196 -14.44 -6.44 -16.70
CA ALA A 196 -15.42 -7.51 -16.54
C ALA A 196 -15.21 -8.58 -17.61
N ASP A 197 -15.43 -9.85 -17.25
CA ASP A 197 -15.38 -10.98 -18.17
C ASP A 197 -16.78 -11.59 -18.37
N ILE A 198 -17.57 -11.69 -17.32
CA ILE A 198 -18.93 -12.24 -17.31
C ILE A 198 -19.96 -11.11 -17.18
N ALA A 199 -19.69 -10.10 -16.34
CA ALA A 199 -20.59 -8.96 -16.14
C ALA A 199 -20.63 -8.06 -17.37
N THR A 200 -21.73 -7.32 -17.52
CA THR A 200 -21.97 -6.46 -18.69
C THR A 200 -21.04 -5.23 -18.72
N ASN A 201 -20.56 -4.77 -17.56
CA ASN A 201 -19.80 -3.53 -17.44
C ASN A 201 -18.59 -3.70 -16.54
N ASP A 202 -17.48 -3.06 -16.93
CA ASP A 202 -16.29 -2.90 -16.11
C ASP A 202 -16.61 -2.18 -14.80
N THR A 203 -15.89 -2.53 -13.73
CA THR A 203 -15.97 -1.80 -12.48
C THR A 203 -14.89 -0.74 -12.42
N LYS A 204 -15.29 0.50 -12.13
CA LYS A 204 -14.41 1.67 -12.03
C LYS A 204 -14.52 2.26 -10.64
N GLY A 205 -13.39 2.70 -10.08
CA GLY A 205 -13.40 3.35 -8.77
C GLY A 205 -12.27 4.35 -8.61
N ARG A 206 -12.28 5.01 -7.46
CA ARG A 206 -11.29 6.03 -7.08
C ARG A 206 -10.96 5.89 -5.61
N LYS A 207 -9.66 5.90 -5.28
CA LYS A 207 -9.15 5.89 -3.92
C LYS A 207 -8.50 7.22 -3.59
N TYR A 208 -8.74 7.70 -2.41
CA TYR A 208 -8.11 8.86 -1.81
C TYR A 208 -7.41 8.41 -0.54
N GLU A 209 -6.11 8.58 -0.46
CA GLU A 209 -5.32 8.15 0.70
C GLU A 209 -4.54 9.33 1.26
N SER A 210 -4.44 9.40 2.57
CA SER A 210 -3.48 10.25 3.29
C SER A 210 -2.55 9.34 4.08
N GLU A 211 -1.24 9.47 3.85
CA GLU A 211 -0.20 8.74 4.57
C GLU A 211 0.59 9.71 5.43
N MET A 212 0.80 9.37 6.70
CA MET A 212 1.43 10.19 7.73
C MET A 212 2.60 9.44 8.36
N ASN A 213 3.82 9.94 8.18
CA ASN A 213 5.00 9.43 8.87
C ASN A 213 4.96 9.92 10.32
N LEU A 214 4.56 9.08 11.27
CA LEU A 214 4.51 9.45 12.69
C LEU A 214 5.92 9.50 13.28
N ASN A 215 6.73 8.47 12.99
CA ASN A 215 8.15 8.39 13.28
C ASN A 215 8.85 7.56 12.19
N PRO A 216 10.19 7.38 12.22
CA PRO A 216 10.92 6.64 11.17
C PRO A 216 10.45 5.19 10.93
N SER A 217 9.86 4.55 11.95
CA SER A 217 9.43 3.14 11.92
C SER A 217 7.91 2.96 11.87
N LEU A 218 7.13 4.05 11.99
CA LEU A 218 5.67 3.97 12.12
C LEU A 218 5.00 4.96 11.18
N VAL A 219 4.12 4.42 10.34
CA VAL A 219 3.30 5.19 9.42
C VAL A 219 1.83 4.91 9.69
N LEU A 220 1.01 5.94 9.68
CA LEU A 220 -0.44 5.84 9.72
C LEU A 220 -1.00 6.24 8.35
N SER A 221 -1.92 5.45 7.79
CA SER A 221 -2.64 5.86 6.61
C SER A 221 -4.15 5.77 6.80
N ALA A 222 -4.87 6.68 6.14
CA ALA A 222 -6.32 6.66 6.06
C ALA A 222 -6.71 6.70 4.58
N GLU A 223 -7.58 5.78 4.18
CA GLU A 223 -8.03 5.62 2.80
C GLU A 223 -9.55 5.67 2.71
N TYR A 224 -10.06 6.30 1.67
CA TYR A 224 -11.44 6.27 1.25
C TYR A 224 -11.50 5.77 -0.20
N ASP A 225 -12.10 4.60 -0.41
CA ASP A 225 -12.36 4.04 -1.73
C ASP A 225 -13.82 4.26 -2.12
N LYS A 226 -13.99 5.04 -3.17
CA LYS A 226 -15.26 5.23 -3.83
C LYS A 226 -15.38 4.27 -5.00
N SER A 227 -16.02 3.12 -4.75
CA SER A 227 -16.28 2.13 -5.77
C SER A 227 -17.45 2.54 -6.66
N GLY A 228 -17.37 2.21 -7.95
CA GLY A 228 -18.47 2.39 -8.89
C GLY A 228 -19.41 1.17 -8.92
N ASN A 229 -20.45 1.23 -9.76
CA ASN A 229 -21.37 0.11 -10.04
C ASN A 229 -22.14 -0.41 -8.82
N ASN A 230 -22.64 0.48 -7.96
CA ASN A 230 -23.44 0.16 -6.75
C ASN A 230 -22.69 -0.67 -5.69
N ALA A 231 -21.38 -0.77 -5.73
CA ALA A 231 -20.63 -1.28 -4.58
C ALA A 231 -20.54 -0.19 -3.50
N ASP A 232 -20.55 -0.61 -2.23
CA ASP A 232 -20.43 0.33 -1.11
C ASP A 232 -19.07 1.01 -1.09
N ASP A 233 -19.08 2.30 -0.77
CA ASP A 233 -17.86 3.04 -0.48
C ASP A 233 -17.23 2.49 0.80
N VAL A 234 -15.89 2.42 0.84
CA VAL A 234 -15.16 1.83 1.98
C VAL A 234 -14.16 2.82 2.55
N SER A 235 -14.19 2.99 3.86
CA SER A 235 -13.18 3.75 4.60
C SER A 235 -12.29 2.82 5.39
N SER A 236 -11.00 3.06 5.39
CA SER A 236 -10.06 2.25 6.16
C SER A 236 -8.95 3.08 6.79
N VAL A 237 -8.36 2.51 7.84
CA VAL A 237 -7.18 3.04 8.52
C VAL A 237 -6.17 1.92 8.64
N THR A 238 -4.90 2.22 8.29
CA THR A 238 -3.81 1.25 8.33
C THR A 238 -2.68 1.78 9.20
N ILE A 239 -2.20 0.94 10.10
CA ILE A 239 -0.96 1.15 10.86
C ILE A 239 0.12 0.31 10.19
N LYS A 240 1.24 0.96 9.79
CA LYS A 240 2.35 0.31 9.08
C LYS A 240 3.62 0.39 9.92
N PHE A 241 4.21 -0.76 10.22
CA PHE A 241 5.52 -0.88 10.87
C PHE A 241 6.58 -1.14 9.80
N VAL A 242 7.64 -0.31 9.78
CA VAL A 242 8.61 -0.27 8.70
C VAL A 242 10.02 -0.55 9.22
N TYR A 243 10.75 -1.45 8.58
CA TYR A 243 12.15 -1.75 8.85
C TYR A 243 12.98 -1.82 7.55
N PRO A 244 14.17 -1.21 7.46
CA PRO A 244 14.78 -0.36 8.47
C PRO A 244 14.05 0.97 8.68
N PRO A 245 14.28 1.66 9.82
CA PRO A 245 13.73 2.99 10.06
C PRO A 245 14.07 3.96 8.93
N ARG A 246 13.07 4.73 8.48
CA ARG A 246 13.21 5.72 7.39
C ARG A 246 13.75 7.05 7.92
N ASN A 247 14.96 7.06 8.46
CA ASN A 247 15.56 8.22 9.14
C ASN A 247 15.73 9.46 8.25
N SER A 248 15.74 9.31 6.92
CA SER A 248 15.83 10.41 5.97
C SER A 248 14.49 11.08 5.66
N ASN A 249 13.37 10.50 6.09
CA ASN A 249 12.06 11.07 5.85
C ASN A 249 11.62 11.95 7.03
N PRO A 250 11.09 13.16 6.76
CA PRO A 250 10.47 13.97 7.80
C PRO A 250 9.32 13.22 8.47
N THR A 251 9.18 13.42 9.78
CA THR A 251 8.14 12.79 10.59
C THR A 251 7.33 13.82 11.36
N LEU A 252 6.15 13.44 11.83
CA LEU A 252 5.31 14.31 12.67
C LEU A 252 6.04 14.72 13.97
N LEU A 253 6.92 13.86 14.50
CA LEU A 253 7.68 14.17 15.71
C LEU A 253 8.77 15.21 15.50
N ASP A 254 9.23 15.45 14.25
CA ASP A 254 10.18 16.50 13.92
C ASP A 254 9.54 17.90 13.92
N GLY A 255 8.20 17.97 13.88
CA GLY A 255 7.41 19.19 13.91
C GLY A 255 6.15 19.10 13.07
N PHE A 256 5.10 19.77 13.50
CA PHE A 256 3.81 19.71 12.81
C PHE A 256 3.83 20.48 11.47
N THR A 257 4.53 21.62 11.42
CA THR A 257 4.62 22.45 10.20
C THR A 257 6.07 22.79 9.88
N SER A 258 6.37 22.85 8.58
CA SER A 258 7.63 23.37 8.04
C SER A 258 7.47 24.84 7.65
N THR A 259 8.57 25.59 7.59
CA THR A 259 8.63 26.91 6.99
C THR A 259 8.65 26.87 5.45
N GLU A 260 9.05 25.74 4.88
CA GLU A 260 9.10 25.52 3.45
C GLU A 260 7.81 24.89 2.95
N LEU A 261 7.36 25.31 1.77
CA LEU A 261 6.16 24.80 1.13
C LEU A 261 6.25 23.28 0.88
N PHE A 262 7.40 22.83 0.39
CA PHE A 262 7.70 21.43 0.14
C PHE A 262 9.13 21.09 0.55
N TYR A 263 9.32 19.91 1.10
CA TYR A 263 10.62 19.32 1.37
C TYR A 263 11.07 18.52 0.16
N VAL A 264 12.16 18.93 -0.47
CA VAL A 264 12.74 18.21 -1.60
C VAL A 264 13.60 17.06 -1.08
N LYS A 265 13.12 15.84 -1.29
CA LYS A 265 13.76 14.61 -0.83
C LYS A 265 14.89 14.19 -1.78
N ASP A 266 15.99 13.67 -1.23
CA ASP A 266 16.98 12.89 -1.99
C ASP A 266 16.31 11.59 -2.48
N MET A 267 16.29 11.40 -3.80
CA MET A 267 15.61 10.28 -4.42
C MET A 267 16.37 8.95 -4.29
N THR A 268 17.60 8.95 -3.77
CA THR A 268 18.39 7.72 -3.56
C THR A 268 17.67 6.72 -2.63
N SER A 269 16.98 7.22 -1.60
CA SER A 269 16.20 6.39 -0.68
C SER A 269 15.02 5.69 -1.34
N THR A 270 14.50 6.21 -2.47
CA THR A 270 13.34 5.64 -3.18
C THR A 270 13.67 4.37 -3.95
N LEU A 271 14.96 4.10 -4.17
CA LEU A 271 15.41 2.88 -4.87
C LEU A 271 14.97 1.58 -4.17
N SER A 272 14.80 1.61 -2.83
CA SER A 272 14.38 0.46 -2.03
C SER A 272 13.01 0.65 -1.37
N GLU A 273 12.17 1.58 -1.86
CA GLU A 273 10.77 1.72 -1.41
C GLU A 273 9.89 0.63 -2.02
N LYS A 274 8.76 0.29 -1.35
CA LYS A 274 7.79 -0.64 -1.92
C LYS A 274 7.19 -0.12 -3.23
N VAL A 275 6.80 -1.05 -4.11
CA VAL A 275 6.04 -0.72 -5.33
C VAL A 275 4.60 -0.36 -4.95
N LYS A 276 4.11 0.78 -5.45
CA LYS A 276 2.71 1.19 -5.27
C LYS A 276 1.84 0.53 -6.34
N ARG A 277 1.01 -0.42 -5.93
CA ARG A 277 0.11 -1.18 -6.79
C ARG A 277 -1.05 -1.77 -5.97
N ASN A 278 -2.09 -2.25 -6.64
CA ASN A 278 -3.10 -3.07 -5.97
C ASN A 278 -2.58 -4.52 -5.85
N ASN A 279 -2.42 -5.01 -4.60
CA ASN A 279 -1.99 -6.37 -4.31
C ASN A 279 -3.16 -7.37 -4.27
N ASP A 280 -4.40 -6.91 -4.02
CA ASP A 280 -5.59 -7.74 -4.01
C ASP A 280 -5.96 -8.24 -5.41
N ILE A 281 -6.47 -9.47 -5.49
CA ILE A 281 -7.02 -10.02 -6.72
C ILE A 281 -8.51 -9.68 -6.78
N ALA A 282 -8.88 -8.78 -7.70
CA ALA A 282 -10.29 -8.54 -8.00
C ALA A 282 -10.92 -9.81 -8.61
N ILE A 283 -12.10 -10.19 -8.13
CA ILE A 283 -12.78 -11.42 -8.49
C ILE A 283 -14.19 -11.09 -8.95
N GLU A 284 -14.61 -11.73 -10.04
CA GLU A 284 -15.98 -11.73 -10.50
C GLU A 284 -16.65 -13.05 -10.12
N THR A 285 -17.86 -12.98 -9.56
CA THR A 285 -18.64 -14.14 -9.16
C THR A 285 -20.03 -14.05 -9.80
N GLN A 286 -20.38 -14.97 -10.69
CA GLN A 286 -21.69 -15.05 -11.35
C GLN A 286 -22.17 -13.71 -11.94
N GLY A 287 -21.27 -12.92 -12.51
CA GLY A 287 -21.60 -11.61 -13.08
C GLY A 287 -21.65 -10.44 -12.09
N ALA A 288 -21.32 -10.65 -10.82
CA ALA A 288 -21.08 -9.61 -9.82
C ALA A 288 -19.58 -9.51 -9.53
N VAL A 289 -19.02 -8.31 -9.58
CA VAL A 289 -17.61 -8.09 -9.27
C VAL A 289 -17.46 -7.88 -7.76
N VAL A 290 -16.65 -8.71 -7.12
CA VAL A 290 -16.26 -8.55 -5.72
C VAL A 290 -14.91 -7.84 -5.69
N ILE A 291 -14.90 -6.60 -5.24
CA ILE A 291 -13.69 -5.81 -5.08
C ILE A 291 -13.39 -5.72 -3.60
N THR A 292 -12.19 -6.07 -3.26
CA THR A 292 -11.66 -5.82 -1.93
C THR A 292 -10.82 -4.55 -1.97
N VAL A 293 -10.93 -3.77 -0.93
CA VAL A 293 -10.17 -2.52 -0.77
C VAL A 293 -8.92 -2.83 0.01
N GLN A 294 -7.78 -2.51 -0.58
CA GLN A 294 -6.48 -2.54 0.09
C GLN A 294 -6.29 -1.33 0.97
#